data_87827a71fb69585cd9c3b767e18c415e
#
_entry.id   87827a71fb69585cd9c3b767e18c415e
#
_cell.length_a   1.000
_cell.length_b   1.000
_cell.length_c   1.000
_cell.angle_alpha   90.00
_cell.angle_beta   90.00
_cell.angle_gamma   90.00
#
_symmetry.space_group_name_H-M   'P 1'
#
loop_
_entity.id
_entity.type
_entity.pdbx_description
1 polymer ?
#
loop_
_entity_poly.entity_id
_entity_poly.type
_entity_poly.pdbx_seq_one_letter_code
_entity_poly.pdbx_strand_id
1 'polypeptide(L)' 'MNNKIEKIFKKNFKKLKSKKKFIQMNMENTVGWDSIGHVNFLLNLEKAFNMKFTTKEFFELNSISKIIKRLKKK' A
#
# COMPACT_ATOMS: atom_id res chain seq x y z
N MET A 1 9.85 -6.91 7.05
CA MET A 1 8.75 -5.95 6.91
C MET A 1 8.31 -5.75 5.45
N ASN A 2 9.25 -5.43 4.57
CA ASN A 2 8.88 -5.18 3.16
C ASN A 2 8.22 -6.40 2.48
N ASN A 3 8.70 -7.61 2.77
CA ASN A 3 8.12 -8.82 2.20
C ASN A 3 6.67 -9.01 2.61
N LYS A 4 6.35 -8.68 3.86
CA LYS A 4 4.97 -8.80 4.36
C LYS A 4 4.06 -7.79 3.67
N ILE A 5 4.54 -6.56 3.50
CA ILE A 5 3.79 -5.51 2.82
C ILE A 5 3.54 -5.93 1.36
N GLU A 6 4.57 -6.44 0.69
CA GLU A 6 4.45 -6.87 -0.70
C GLU A 6 3.46 -8.02 -0.87
N LYS A 7 3.45 -8.98 0.05
CA LYS A 7 2.49 -10.07 0.01
C LYS A 7 1.05 -9.56 0.12
N ILE A 8 0.83 -8.63 1.05
CA ILE A 8 -0.50 -8.05 1.24
C ILE A 8 -0.91 -7.27 0.00
N PHE A 9 0.02 -6.52 -0.58
CA PHE A 9 -0.23 -5.74 -1.79
C PHE A 9 -0.64 -6.66 -2.95
N LYS A 10 0.10 -7.74 -3.17
CA LYS A 10 -0.18 -8.67 -4.26
C LYS A 10 -1.50 -9.42 -4.07
N LYS A 11 -1.86 -9.73 -2.84
CA LYS A 11 -3.16 -10.33 -2.55
C LYS A 11 -4.30 -9.37 -2.83
N ASN A 12 -4.10 -8.10 -2.51
CA ASN A 12 -5.12 -7.07 -2.68
C ASN A 12 -5.30 -6.70 -4.16
N PHE A 13 -4.20 -6.68 -4.92
CA PHE A 13 -4.19 -6.27 -6.32
C PHE A 13 -3.75 -7.42 -7.23
N LYS A 14 -4.58 -8.45 -7.34
CA LYS A 14 -4.24 -9.67 -8.09
C LYS A 14 -4.01 -9.44 -9.57
N LYS A 15 -4.72 -8.48 -10.17
CA LYS A 15 -4.64 -8.21 -11.61
C LYS A 15 -3.83 -6.96 -11.93
N LEU A 16 -3.17 -6.43 -10.95
CA LEU A 16 -2.40 -5.21 -11.13
C LEU A 16 -1.17 -5.48 -11.99
N LYS A 17 -0.92 -4.58 -12.95
CA LYS A 17 0.25 -4.68 -13.83
C LYS A 17 1.09 -3.42 -13.70
N SER A 18 2.38 -3.59 -13.49
CA SER A 18 3.31 -2.47 -13.44
C SER A 18 4.69 -2.95 -13.87
N LYS A 19 5.39 -2.10 -14.62
CA LYS A 19 6.78 -2.35 -15.00
C LYS A 19 7.76 -1.84 -13.97
N LYS A 20 7.27 -1.14 -12.95
CA LYS A 20 8.11 -0.60 -11.89
C LYS A 20 8.38 -1.64 -10.81
N LYS A 21 9.52 -1.52 -10.15
CA LYS A 21 9.80 -2.34 -8.98
C LYS A 21 8.82 -1.98 -7.87
N PHE A 22 8.52 -2.94 -7.01
CA PHE A 22 7.54 -2.73 -5.94
C PHE A 22 7.77 -1.44 -5.16
N ILE A 23 9.00 -1.19 -4.73
CA ILE A 23 9.34 -0.02 -3.92
C ILE A 23 9.10 1.30 -4.66
N GLN A 24 9.07 1.27 -5.98
CA GLN A 24 8.88 2.46 -6.82
C GLN A 24 7.43 2.68 -7.24
N MET A 25 6.53 1.76 -6.87
CA MET A 25 5.13 1.85 -7.29
C MET A 25 4.36 2.91 -6.51
N ASN A 26 3.48 3.61 -7.22
CA ASN A 26 2.55 4.54 -6.60
C ASN A 26 1.26 4.55 -7.42
N MET A 27 0.25 5.28 -6.93
CA MET A 27 -1.05 5.28 -7.60
C MET A 27 -1.01 5.90 -8.99
N GLU A 28 -0.05 6.78 -9.25
CA GLU A 28 0.06 7.45 -10.55
C GLU A 28 0.69 6.55 -11.61
N ASN A 29 1.69 5.74 -11.23
CA ASN A 29 2.44 4.94 -12.20
C ASN A 29 2.02 3.47 -12.24
N THR A 30 1.00 3.08 -11.48
CA THR A 30 0.59 1.69 -11.36
C THR A 30 -0.88 1.56 -11.75
N VAL A 31 -1.11 0.98 -12.92
CA VAL A 31 -2.46 0.73 -13.40
C VAL A 31 -3.14 -0.31 -12.54
N GLY A 32 -4.36 -0.01 -12.09
CA GLY A 32 -5.11 -0.92 -11.24
C GLY A 32 -5.08 -0.55 -9.76
N TRP A 33 -4.22 0.35 -9.37
CA TRP A 33 -4.19 0.84 -7.98
C TRP A 33 -5.14 2.04 -7.88
N ASP A 34 -6.43 1.71 -7.72
CA ASP A 34 -7.50 2.72 -7.63
C ASP A 34 -7.85 3.04 -6.18
N SER A 35 -8.80 3.97 -6.00
CA SER A 35 -9.17 4.45 -4.67
C SER A 35 -9.74 3.35 -3.78
N ILE A 36 -10.59 2.50 -4.34
CA ILE A 36 -11.19 1.40 -3.57
C ILE A 36 -10.14 0.38 -3.16
N GLY A 37 -9.30 -0.02 -4.11
CA GLY A 37 -8.21 -0.95 -3.83
C GLY A 37 -7.24 -0.37 -2.82
N HIS A 38 -6.96 0.94 -2.90
CA HIS A 38 -6.07 1.62 -1.98
C HIS A 38 -6.59 1.55 -0.54
N VAL A 39 -7.87 1.86 -0.34
CA VAL A 39 -8.48 1.79 0.99
C VAL A 39 -8.41 0.36 1.53
N ASN A 40 -8.76 -0.62 0.71
CA ASN A 40 -8.70 -2.03 1.12
C ASN A 40 -7.28 -2.45 1.49
N PHE A 41 -6.28 -2.00 0.72
CA PHE A 41 -4.89 -2.31 0.99
C PHE A 41 -4.46 -1.76 2.35
N LEU A 42 -4.78 -0.49 2.62
CA LEU A 42 -4.41 0.12 3.91
C LEU A 42 -5.15 -0.54 5.06
N LEU A 43 -6.41 -0.92 4.89
CA LEU A 43 -7.16 -1.65 5.93
C LEU A 43 -6.51 -3.00 6.22
N ASN A 44 -6.05 -3.70 5.19
CA ASN A 44 -5.36 -4.97 5.37
C ASN A 44 -4.03 -4.78 6.11
N LEU A 45 -3.33 -3.68 5.82
CA LEU A 45 -2.09 -3.35 6.53
C LEU A 45 -2.35 -3.05 8.01
N GLU A 46 -3.45 -2.35 8.31
CA GLU A 46 -3.82 -2.09 9.69
C GLU A 46 -3.99 -3.38 10.48
N LYS A 47 -4.66 -4.35 9.88
CA LYS A 47 -4.87 -5.64 10.53
C LYS A 47 -3.57 -6.41 10.70
N ALA A 48 -2.73 -6.41 9.66
CA ALA A 48 -1.50 -7.18 9.66
C ALA A 48 -0.47 -6.63 10.64
N PHE A 49 -0.42 -5.32 10.81
CA PHE A 49 0.56 -4.65 11.66
C PHE A 49 -0.03 -4.14 12.97
N ASN A 50 -1.30 -4.46 13.22
CA ASN A 50 -2.01 -4.08 14.46
C ASN A 50 -1.89 -2.58 14.76
N MET A 51 -2.30 -1.77 13.80
CA MET A 51 -2.19 -0.31 13.90
C MET A 51 -3.37 0.34 13.18
N LYS A 52 -3.48 1.65 13.30
CA LYS A 52 -4.53 2.42 12.62
C LYS A 52 -3.93 3.59 11.84
N PHE A 53 -4.44 3.81 10.64
CA PHE A 53 -4.11 5.00 9.86
C PHE A 53 -5.19 6.06 10.09
N THR A 54 -4.79 7.34 10.05
CA THR A 54 -5.76 8.43 10.10
C THR A 54 -6.40 8.61 8.73
N THR A 55 -7.53 9.33 8.68
CA THR A 55 -8.20 9.65 7.41
C THR A 55 -7.22 10.38 6.47
N LYS A 56 -6.45 11.30 7.02
CA LYS A 56 -5.45 12.05 6.25
C LYS A 56 -4.43 11.10 5.62
N GLU A 57 -3.98 10.10 6.38
CA GLU A 57 -3.00 9.14 5.89
C GLU A 57 -3.54 8.29 4.74
N PHE A 58 -4.84 7.99 4.71
CA PHE A 58 -5.43 7.28 3.59
C PHE A 58 -5.25 8.04 2.28
N PHE A 59 -5.22 9.36 2.33
CA PHE A 59 -5.00 10.19 1.14
C PHE A 59 -3.52 10.43 0.85
N GLU A 60 -2.70 10.55 1.89
CA GLU A 60 -1.28 10.89 1.73
C GLU A 60 -0.40 9.70 1.37
N LEU A 61 -0.74 8.51 1.86
CA LEU A 61 0.08 7.31 1.65
C LEU A 61 -0.22 6.68 0.30
N ASN A 62 0.06 7.41 -0.77
CA ASN A 62 -0.27 6.99 -2.13
C ASN A 62 0.89 6.35 -2.88
N SER A 63 1.92 5.91 -2.17
CA SER A 63 3.05 5.21 -2.76
C SER A 63 3.60 4.20 -1.77
N ILE A 64 4.28 3.19 -2.31
CA ILE A 64 4.85 2.13 -1.45
C ILE A 64 5.91 2.70 -0.51
N SER A 65 6.76 3.62 -1.02
CA SER A 65 7.81 4.20 -0.17
C SER A 65 7.22 4.98 1.01
N LYS A 66 6.15 5.72 0.78
CA LYS A 66 5.49 6.46 1.86
C LYS A 66 4.88 5.53 2.88
N ILE A 67 4.25 4.46 2.42
CA ILE A 67 3.65 3.46 3.29
C ILE A 67 4.70 2.77 4.15
N ILE A 68 5.82 2.39 3.55
CA ILE A 68 6.91 1.75 4.29
C ILE A 68 7.46 2.69 5.36
N LYS A 69 7.67 3.95 5.02
CA LYS A 69 8.16 4.94 6.01
C LYS A 69 7.19 5.07 7.19
N ARG A 70 5.90 5.11 6.91
CA ARG A 70 4.89 5.23 7.96
C ARG A 70 4.92 4.02 8.89
N LEU A 71 5.03 2.82 8.32
CA LEU A 71 5.04 1.60 9.12
C LEU A 71 6.30 1.46 9.96
N LYS A 72 7.42 1.99 9.48
CA LYS A 72 8.66 1.99 10.25
C LYS A 72 8.63 2.90 11.48
N LYS A 73 7.79 3.92 11.45
CA LYS A 73 7.66 4.86 12.57
C LYS A 73 6.70 4.39 13.66
N LYS A 74 6.10 3.29 13.46
CA LYS A 74 5.10 2.71 14.34
C LYS A 74 5.57 2.56 15.81
#